data_436b4ca8cc73a97a9370495885635f7c
#
_entry.id   436b4ca8cc73a97a9370495885635f7c
#
_cell.length_a   1.000
_cell.length_b   1.000
_cell.length_c   1.000
_cell.angle_alpha   90.00
_cell.angle_beta   90.00
_cell.angle_gamma   90.00
#
_symmetry.space_group_name_H-M   'P 1'
#
loop_
_entity.id
_entity.type
_entity.pdbx_description
1 polymer ?
#
loop_
_entity_poly.entity_id
_entity_poly.type
_entity_poly.pdbx_seq_one_letter_code
_entity_poly.pdbx_strand_id
1 'polypeptide(L)'
;MVDLMKKLILSGTFVCAALAVGAVSSPKKPSAPAMGVYRWGAANSTGGAKGVEAFGEWIGERDVWGEDFEAVDRWEDNIAGGGWQLSEWGAWKKKNPSRRRLILSVPLLPGGWDRSGSRAENEKGKVSLAQGAKGEYNRHFESLAKMLVANGLDDTILRLGWEMNGGWYAWRASGEAADFAGYFREIVRTMRAVPGTQKFQFCWNPALGWQQFPCDQCYPGDEWVDYIGVDVYDDSWAQQTYPLKDEMSEKEKKERRQRAWDEAIWGGNFGVRWFVDFAKKHKKPLCFPEWGVSKREDCHGGLDDPQFIENMHKVIMDRRNNVVWHCYFDVEAGDGHHQLSPGKDGTHRTIFPKAAEKFLELFGSRANKTAAEGKTRKR
;
A
#
# COMPACT_ATOMS: atom_id res chain seq x y z
N MET A 1 -80.21 15.25 -19.69
CA MET A 1 -80.19 16.62 -20.13
C MET A 1 -78.73 16.96 -20.36
N VAL A 2 -78.22 16.61 -21.48
CA VAL A 2 -78.13 17.40 -22.72
C VAL A 2 -77.23 18.61 -22.55
N ASP A 3 -76.15 18.47 -23.27
CA ASP A 3 -75.37 19.49 -23.95
C ASP A 3 -74.44 20.45 -23.15
N LEU A 4 -73.14 20.35 -23.35
CA LEU A 4 -72.42 21.29 -24.19
C LEU A 4 -71.01 20.87 -24.46
N MET A 5 -70.71 20.18 -25.54
CA MET A 5 -69.45 20.14 -26.21
C MET A 5 -69.21 21.45 -26.94
N LYS A 6 -68.15 22.15 -26.68
CA LYS A 6 -67.43 23.01 -27.65
C LYS A 6 -65.95 23.12 -27.37
N LYS A 7 -65.20 22.49 -28.26
CA LYS A 7 -63.94 22.88 -28.92
C LYS A 7 -63.03 23.90 -28.21
N LEU A 8 -61.82 23.43 -27.82
CA LEU A 8 -60.60 24.25 -27.88
C LEU A 8 -59.51 23.45 -28.59
N ILE A 9 -59.18 23.93 -29.78
CA ILE A 9 -58.00 23.53 -30.54
C ILE A 9 -56.85 24.32 -29.91
N LEU A 10 -55.86 23.64 -29.24
CA LEU A 10 -54.59 24.22 -28.91
C LEU A 10 -53.53 23.60 -29.79
N SER A 11 -52.92 24.46 -30.60
CA SER A 11 -51.72 24.21 -31.40
C SER A 11 -50.56 23.78 -30.53
N GLY A 12 -50.17 22.51 -30.60
CA GLY A 12 -48.96 21.99 -29.95
C GLY A 12 -47.76 22.31 -30.83
N THR A 13 -46.94 23.23 -30.36
CA THR A 13 -45.60 23.45 -30.91
C THR A 13 -44.67 22.34 -30.38
N PHE A 14 -44.29 21.42 -31.25
CA PHE A 14 -43.25 20.40 -30.94
C PHE A 14 -41.90 21.12 -30.88
N VAL A 15 -41.37 21.29 -29.68
CA VAL A 15 -39.97 21.65 -29.46
C VAL A 15 -39.13 20.36 -29.57
N CYS A 16 -38.47 20.16 -30.70
CA CYS A 16 -37.42 19.16 -30.82
C CYS A 16 -36.25 19.56 -29.96
N ALA A 17 -36.14 18.95 -28.76
CA ALA A 17 -34.92 19.01 -27.98
C ALA A 17 -33.85 18.12 -28.68
N ALA A 18 -32.93 18.74 -29.36
CA ALA A 18 -31.71 18.07 -29.85
C ALA A 18 -30.90 17.59 -28.65
N LEU A 19 -30.94 16.28 -28.38
CA LEU A 19 -30.00 15.63 -27.47
C LEU A 19 -28.60 15.79 -28.06
N ALA A 20 -27.81 16.68 -27.47
CA ALA A 20 -26.38 16.75 -27.72
C ALA A 20 -25.74 15.44 -27.23
N VAL A 21 -25.44 14.55 -28.16
CA VAL A 21 -24.59 13.40 -27.89
C VAL A 21 -23.24 13.93 -27.51
N GLY A 22 -22.98 14.02 -26.20
CA GLY A 22 -21.69 14.35 -25.67
C GLY A 22 -20.65 13.38 -26.23
N ALA A 23 -19.62 13.92 -26.86
CA ALA A 23 -18.49 13.13 -27.35
C ALA A 23 -17.97 12.28 -26.19
N VAL A 24 -18.10 10.96 -26.31
CA VAL A 24 -17.48 10.00 -25.40
C VAL A 24 -15.98 10.22 -25.55
N SER A 25 -15.38 10.88 -24.56
CA SER A 25 -13.92 11.05 -24.52
C SER A 25 -13.28 9.66 -24.55
N SER A 26 -12.38 9.43 -25.49
CA SER A 26 -11.61 8.20 -25.59
C SER A 26 -11.03 7.88 -24.21
N PRO A 27 -11.07 6.62 -23.74
CA PRO A 27 -10.56 6.27 -22.44
C PRO A 27 -9.09 6.73 -22.36
N LYS A 28 -8.79 7.60 -21.39
CA LYS A 28 -7.41 8.01 -21.13
C LYS A 28 -6.58 6.76 -20.95
N LYS A 29 -5.48 6.65 -21.71
CA LYS A 29 -4.48 5.58 -21.50
C LYS A 29 -4.22 5.47 -20.00
N PRO A 30 -4.37 4.28 -19.37
CA PRO A 30 -4.06 4.15 -17.95
C PRO A 30 -2.65 4.69 -17.69
N SER A 31 -2.52 5.57 -16.73
CA SER A 31 -1.22 6.06 -16.26
C SER A 31 -0.41 4.91 -15.68
N ALA A 32 0.92 5.03 -15.65
CA ALA A 32 1.74 4.11 -14.87
C ALA A 32 1.27 4.11 -13.41
N PRO A 33 1.42 3.00 -12.66
CA PRO A 33 1.13 2.96 -11.24
C PRO A 33 1.83 4.09 -10.47
N ALA A 34 1.16 4.65 -9.48
CA ALA A 34 1.76 5.70 -8.66
C ALA A 34 2.89 5.10 -7.82
N MET A 35 4.02 5.81 -7.76
CA MET A 35 5.16 5.47 -6.93
C MET A 35 5.03 6.10 -5.56
N GLY A 36 5.13 5.30 -4.51
CA GLY A 36 5.23 5.71 -3.12
C GLY A 36 6.51 5.22 -2.46
N VAL A 37 6.78 5.73 -1.28
CA VAL A 37 7.91 5.29 -0.45
C VAL A 37 7.58 5.45 1.03
N TYR A 38 7.99 4.47 1.82
CA TYR A 38 8.19 4.60 3.26
C TYR A 38 9.69 4.80 3.54
N ARG A 39 10.02 5.86 4.25
CA ARG A 39 11.42 6.17 4.55
C ARG A 39 11.60 6.69 5.97
N TRP A 40 12.12 5.82 6.84
CA TRP A 40 12.53 6.10 8.20
C TRP A 40 13.80 5.30 8.54
N GLY A 41 14.55 5.72 9.53
CA GLY A 41 15.64 4.94 10.06
C GLY A 41 16.81 5.77 10.60
N ALA A 42 17.64 5.17 11.44
CA ALA A 42 18.77 5.82 12.11
C ALA A 42 19.83 6.35 11.13
N ALA A 43 20.01 5.69 10.01
CA ALA A 43 20.94 6.10 8.95
C ALA A 43 20.38 7.24 8.07
N ASN A 44 19.08 7.44 8.11
CA ASN A 44 18.37 8.52 7.43
C ASN A 44 17.90 9.52 8.49
N SER A 45 18.65 10.56 8.75
CA SER A 45 18.21 11.67 9.61
C SER A 45 16.95 12.39 9.12
N THR A 46 16.32 11.91 8.04
CA THR A 46 15.13 12.45 7.41
C THR A 46 14.11 11.34 7.19
N GLY A 47 13.16 11.21 8.12
CA GLY A 47 11.99 10.36 7.97
C GLY A 47 10.73 11.13 7.57
N GLY A 48 9.62 10.41 7.40
CA GLY A 48 8.32 10.98 7.07
C GLY A 48 8.33 11.81 5.79
N ALA A 49 7.62 12.91 5.78
CA ALA A 49 7.47 13.79 4.61
C ALA A 49 8.80 14.26 4.00
N LYS A 50 9.80 14.57 4.85
CA LYS A 50 11.13 14.97 4.37
C LYS A 50 11.89 13.80 3.74
N GLY A 51 11.71 12.60 4.30
CA GLY A 51 12.26 11.37 3.74
C GLY A 51 11.72 11.08 2.34
N VAL A 52 10.42 11.24 2.15
CA VAL A 52 9.76 11.10 0.84
C VAL A 52 10.27 12.11 -0.17
N GLU A 53 10.44 13.39 0.23
CA GLU A 53 11.01 14.41 -0.65
C GLU A 53 12.47 14.07 -1.06
N ALA A 54 13.30 13.61 -0.12
CA ALA A 54 14.67 13.22 -0.41
C ALA A 54 14.76 11.96 -1.31
N PHE A 55 13.87 10.99 -1.13
CA PHE A 55 13.76 9.84 -2.03
C PHE A 55 13.32 10.28 -3.43
N GLY A 56 12.34 11.18 -3.51
CA GLY A 56 11.90 11.77 -4.78
C GLY A 56 13.03 12.49 -5.52
N GLU A 57 13.87 13.25 -4.82
CA GLU A 57 15.07 13.88 -5.39
C GLU A 57 16.05 12.83 -5.94
N TRP A 58 16.27 11.74 -5.20
CA TRP A 58 17.17 10.66 -5.62
C TRP A 58 16.70 9.97 -6.90
N ILE A 59 15.40 9.66 -7.03
CA ILE A 59 14.86 9.04 -8.25
C ILE A 59 14.54 10.04 -9.36
N GLY A 60 14.60 11.35 -9.07
CA GLY A 60 14.27 12.44 -10.00
C GLY A 60 12.77 12.68 -10.20
N GLU A 61 11.93 12.27 -9.25
CA GLU A 61 10.47 12.45 -9.26
C GLU A 61 10.02 13.32 -8.08
N ARG A 62 9.26 14.38 -8.37
CA ARG A 62 8.86 15.35 -7.33
C ARG A 62 7.62 14.97 -6.52
N ASP A 63 6.78 14.11 -7.10
CA ASP A 63 5.44 13.82 -6.58
C ASP A 63 5.30 12.35 -6.19
N VAL A 64 6.32 11.81 -5.53
CA VAL A 64 6.28 10.48 -4.90
C VAL A 64 5.24 10.52 -3.78
N TRP A 65 4.40 9.49 -3.68
CA TRP A 65 3.45 9.36 -2.57
C TRP A 65 4.19 9.01 -1.28
N GLY A 66 3.65 9.46 -0.16
CA GLY A 66 4.21 9.15 1.15
C GLY A 66 3.48 7.97 1.77
N GLU A 67 4.24 7.07 2.39
CA GLU A 67 3.69 6.08 3.30
C GLU A 67 4.20 6.34 4.70
N ASP A 68 3.33 6.13 5.69
CA ASP A 68 3.67 6.23 7.10
C ASP A 68 2.78 5.32 7.96
N PHE A 69 3.15 5.16 9.21
CA PHE A 69 2.50 4.27 10.17
C PHE A 69 2.08 5.07 11.39
N GLU A 70 0.84 4.92 11.83
CA GLU A 70 0.47 5.35 13.16
C GLU A 70 1.17 4.47 14.20
N ALA A 71 1.64 5.09 15.26
CA ALA A 71 2.31 4.37 16.33
C ALA A 71 1.34 3.42 17.04
N VAL A 72 1.87 2.28 17.48
CA VAL A 72 1.07 1.14 17.96
C VAL A 72 0.82 1.13 19.48
N ASP A 73 1.42 2.05 20.24
CA ASP A 73 1.52 1.88 21.70
C ASP A 73 0.23 2.20 22.44
N ARG A 74 -0.54 3.19 21.98
CA ARG A 74 -1.72 3.71 22.67
C ARG A 74 -2.80 4.15 21.71
N TRP A 75 -4.02 4.34 22.25
CA TRP A 75 -5.15 4.84 21.49
C TRP A 75 -5.04 6.34 21.18
N GLU A 76 -4.98 7.16 22.24
CA GLU A 76 -5.25 8.60 22.14
C GLU A 76 -4.17 9.39 21.45
N ASP A 77 -2.91 9.10 21.76
CA ASP A 77 -1.77 9.86 21.24
C ASP A 77 -1.21 9.31 19.93
N ASN A 78 -1.68 8.13 19.51
CA ASN A 78 -1.14 7.38 18.40
C ASN A 78 -2.25 7.01 17.41
N ILE A 79 -2.93 5.89 17.61
CA ILE A 79 -3.91 5.33 16.65
C ILE A 79 -5.04 6.32 16.34
N ALA A 80 -5.45 7.14 17.30
CA ALA A 80 -6.47 8.18 17.12
C ALA A 80 -5.97 9.45 16.39
N GLY A 81 -4.73 9.48 15.93
CA GLY A 81 -4.15 10.61 15.19
C GLY A 81 -3.76 11.80 16.05
N GLY A 82 -3.41 11.59 17.33
CA GLY A 82 -3.09 12.66 18.28
C GLY A 82 -1.72 13.34 18.11
N GLY A 83 -0.89 12.86 17.22
CA GLY A 83 0.50 13.31 17.09
C GLY A 83 0.73 14.49 16.15
N TRP A 84 1.95 15.02 16.17
CA TRP A 84 2.44 16.05 15.27
C TRP A 84 2.57 15.57 13.80
N GLN A 85 2.66 14.27 13.60
CA GLN A 85 2.87 13.58 12.33
C GLN A 85 1.88 14.02 11.24
N LEU A 86 0.57 14.02 11.55
CA LEU A 86 -0.45 14.38 10.56
C LEU A 86 -0.36 15.85 10.10
N SER A 87 0.10 16.77 10.97
CA SER A 87 0.30 18.17 10.59
C SER A 87 1.47 18.33 9.60
N GLU A 88 2.55 17.58 9.75
CA GLU A 88 3.65 17.56 8.79
C GLU A 88 3.22 16.99 7.43
N TRP A 89 2.46 15.89 7.44
CA TRP A 89 1.90 15.32 6.21
C TRP A 89 0.91 16.28 5.53
N GLY A 90 0.09 16.98 6.30
CA GLY A 90 -0.79 18.02 5.78
C GLY A 90 -0.02 19.16 5.11
N ALA A 91 1.04 19.66 5.75
CA ALA A 91 1.91 20.69 5.17
C ALA A 91 2.64 20.19 3.90
N TRP A 92 3.08 18.95 3.89
CA TRP A 92 3.69 18.31 2.72
C TRP A 92 2.68 18.19 1.56
N LYS A 93 1.47 17.69 1.83
CA LYS A 93 0.41 17.54 0.84
C LYS A 93 0.00 18.87 0.23
N LYS A 94 -0.08 19.92 1.03
CA LYS A 94 -0.46 21.27 0.59
C LYS A 94 0.46 21.85 -0.49
N LYS A 95 1.71 21.39 -0.59
CA LYS A 95 2.65 21.82 -1.65
C LYS A 95 2.21 21.36 -3.05
N ASN A 96 1.53 20.21 -3.18
CA ASN A 96 0.95 19.70 -4.43
C ASN A 96 -0.25 18.78 -4.17
N PRO A 97 -1.44 19.34 -3.84
CA PRO A 97 -2.58 18.56 -3.34
C PRO A 97 -3.14 17.53 -4.34
N SER A 98 -3.00 17.80 -5.63
CA SER A 98 -3.55 16.93 -6.69
C SER A 98 -2.67 15.73 -7.04
N ARG A 99 -1.38 15.76 -6.65
CA ARG A 99 -0.41 14.73 -7.04
C ARG A 99 0.17 13.97 -5.86
N ARG A 100 0.30 14.62 -4.70
CA ARG A 100 0.79 14.00 -3.47
C ARG A 100 -0.34 13.30 -2.73
N ARG A 101 -0.09 12.12 -2.22
CA ARG A 101 -1.06 11.33 -1.47
C ARG A 101 -0.38 10.62 -0.31
N LEU A 102 -1.06 10.57 0.83
CA LEU A 102 -0.63 9.80 1.99
C LEU A 102 -1.26 8.40 1.95
N ILE A 103 -0.45 7.40 2.21
CA ILE A 103 -0.85 6.04 2.57
C ILE A 103 -0.53 5.90 4.05
N LEU A 104 -1.53 5.63 4.87
CA LEU A 104 -1.37 5.56 6.31
C LEU A 104 -1.73 4.17 6.81
N SER A 105 -0.74 3.51 7.39
CA SER A 105 -0.90 2.22 8.05
C SER A 105 -1.44 2.42 9.45
N VAL A 106 -2.63 1.86 9.74
CA VAL A 106 -3.37 2.09 10.96
C VAL A 106 -3.50 0.79 11.75
N PRO A 107 -2.92 0.71 12.96
CA PRO A 107 -3.11 -0.42 13.87
C PRO A 107 -4.58 -0.59 14.24
N LEU A 108 -5.06 -1.82 14.33
CA LEU A 108 -6.44 -2.07 14.81
C LEU A 108 -6.54 -2.10 16.33
N LEU A 109 -5.46 -2.49 16.99
CA LEU A 109 -5.37 -2.61 18.44
C LEU A 109 -4.04 -2.02 18.92
N PRO A 110 -3.99 -1.39 20.09
CA PRO A 110 -2.73 -0.99 20.70
C PRO A 110 -1.95 -2.21 21.19
N GLY A 111 -0.64 -2.07 21.24
CA GLY A 111 0.27 -3.12 21.62
C GLY A 111 1.33 -3.33 20.54
N GLY A 112 2.57 -3.00 20.86
CA GLY A 112 3.71 -3.03 19.93
C GLY A 112 3.98 -4.39 19.30
N TRP A 113 5.16 -4.53 18.74
CA TRP A 113 5.68 -5.80 18.23
C TRP A 113 5.65 -6.84 19.33
N ASP A 114 4.72 -7.77 19.24
CA ASP A 114 4.65 -8.87 20.17
C ASP A 114 5.04 -10.18 19.49
N ARG A 115 6.34 -10.44 19.48
CA ARG A 115 6.89 -11.72 19.02
C ARG A 115 6.46 -12.90 19.89
N SER A 116 5.96 -12.65 21.12
CA SER A 116 5.49 -13.69 22.03
C SER A 116 4.06 -14.13 21.75
N GLY A 117 3.33 -13.38 20.92
CA GLY A 117 1.95 -13.66 20.59
C GLY A 117 0.93 -13.19 21.64
N SER A 118 1.32 -12.42 22.65
CA SER A 118 0.38 -11.82 23.59
C SER A 118 -0.16 -10.51 23.05
N ARG A 119 -1.47 -10.40 22.96
CA ARG A 119 -2.14 -9.16 22.56
C ARG A 119 -2.02 -8.13 23.66
N ALA A 120 -1.37 -7.01 23.33
CA ALA A 120 -1.43 -5.80 24.09
C ALA A 120 -1.15 -5.93 25.59
N GLU A 121 0.07 -6.24 25.96
CA GLU A 121 0.53 -6.05 27.34
C GLU A 121 0.24 -4.62 27.84
N ASN A 122 0.26 -3.62 26.94
CA ASN A 122 0.01 -2.22 27.26
C ASN A 122 -1.40 -1.96 27.77
N GLU A 123 -2.40 -2.73 27.35
CA GLU A 123 -3.78 -2.65 27.84
C GLU A 123 -4.14 -3.85 28.74
N LYS A 124 -3.15 -4.61 29.21
CA LYS A 124 -3.32 -5.73 30.14
C LYS A 124 -4.38 -6.74 29.70
N GLY A 125 -4.38 -7.10 28.40
CA GLY A 125 -5.33 -8.04 27.82
C GLY A 125 -6.78 -7.55 27.75
N LYS A 126 -7.02 -6.25 27.88
CA LYS A 126 -8.37 -5.66 27.87
C LYS A 126 -8.93 -5.40 26.47
N VAL A 127 -8.12 -5.49 25.43
CA VAL A 127 -8.53 -5.21 24.05
C VAL A 127 -8.58 -6.48 23.22
N SER A 128 -9.57 -6.56 22.27
CA SER A 128 -9.71 -7.70 21.38
C SER A 128 -10.35 -7.31 20.04
N LEU A 129 -10.11 -8.13 18.99
CA LEU A 129 -10.78 -7.96 17.71
C LEU A 129 -12.30 -8.09 17.86
N ALA A 130 -12.77 -9.01 18.69
CA ALA A 130 -14.20 -9.23 18.94
C ALA A 130 -14.90 -7.98 19.54
N GLN A 131 -14.25 -7.26 20.45
CA GLN A 131 -14.76 -5.99 20.97
C GLN A 131 -14.75 -4.90 19.89
N GLY A 132 -13.68 -4.82 19.09
CA GLY A 132 -13.61 -3.91 17.96
C GLY A 132 -14.70 -4.16 16.93
N ALA A 133 -15.03 -5.43 16.64
CA ALA A 133 -16.11 -5.81 15.74
C ALA A 133 -17.51 -5.41 16.28
N LYS A 134 -17.64 -5.16 17.58
CA LYS A 134 -18.87 -4.61 18.21
C LYS A 134 -18.89 -3.08 18.26
N GLY A 135 -17.83 -2.41 17.76
CA GLY A 135 -17.74 -0.95 17.74
C GLY A 135 -17.23 -0.30 19.02
N GLU A 136 -16.73 -1.07 20.00
CA GLU A 136 -16.28 -0.52 21.29
C GLU A 136 -15.14 0.50 21.16
N TYR A 137 -14.40 0.46 20.01
CA TYR A 137 -13.26 1.34 19.75
C TYR A 137 -13.51 2.40 18.67
N ASN A 138 -14.73 2.52 18.16
CA ASN A 138 -15.09 3.42 17.06
C ASN A 138 -14.64 4.86 17.28
N ARG A 139 -14.72 5.36 18.52
CA ARG A 139 -14.34 6.74 18.88
C ARG A 139 -12.91 7.10 18.46
N HIS A 140 -11.98 6.14 18.48
CA HIS A 140 -10.58 6.38 18.13
C HIS A 140 -10.40 6.56 16.61
N PHE A 141 -11.10 5.76 15.81
CA PHE A 141 -11.09 5.87 14.35
C PHE A 141 -11.90 7.07 13.84
N GLU A 142 -12.96 7.45 14.56
CA GLU A 142 -13.67 8.70 14.31
C GLU A 142 -12.75 9.91 14.57
N SER A 143 -11.96 9.89 15.65
CA SER A 143 -10.96 10.91 15.95
C SER A 143 -9.91 10.99 14.85
N LEU A 144 -9.31 9.85 14.45
CA LEU A 144 -8.33 9.80 13.35
C LEU A 144 -8.90 10.38 12.07
N ALA A 145 -10.13 10.00 11.69
CA ALA A 145 -10.77 10.52 10.48
C ALA A 145 -10.93 12.04 10.52
N LYS A 146 -11.38 12.59 11.67
CA LYS A 146 -11.49 14.06 11.88
C LYS A 146 -10.13 14.74 11.79
N MET A 147 -9.10 14.16 12.38
CA MET A 147 -7.74 14.71 12.35
C MET A 147 -7.15 14.72 10.93
N LEU A 148 -7.35 13.66 10.15
CA LEU A 148 -6.94 13.60 8.75
C LEU A 148 -7.62 14.69 7.93
N VAL A 149 -8.94 14.85 8.03
CA VAL A 149 -9.70 15.91 7.34
C VAL A 149 -9.22 17.30 7.75
N ALA A 150 -9.04 17.55 9.06
CA ALA A 150 -8.58 18.83 9.58
C ALA A 150 -7.18 19.24 9.07
N ASN A 151 -6.34 18.24 8.75
CA ASN A 151 -5.00 18.47 8.19
C ASN A 151 -4.98 18.48 6.64
N GLY A 152 -6.14 18.44 5.96
CA GLY A 152 -6.21 18.42 4.49
C GLY A 152 -5.75 17.11 3.86
N LEU A 153 -5.85 16.03 4.60
CA LEU A 153 -5.51 14.65 4.21
C LEU A 153 -6.78 13.84 3.88
N ASP A 154 -7.79 14.49 3.33
CA ASP A 154 -9.14 13.97 3.06
C ASP A 154 -9.21 12.89 1.96
N ASP A 155 -8.09 12.59 1.30
CA ASP A 155 -7.96 11.54 0.29
C ASP A 155 -6.94 10.45 0.68
N THR A 156 -6.61 10.34 1.97
CA THR A 156 -5.69 9.32 2.48
C THR A 156 -6.14 7.91 2.12
N ILE A 157 -5.18 7.06 1.76
CA ILE A 157 -5.39 5.60 1.68
C ILE A 157 -5.08 5.01 3.06
N LEU A 158 -6.06 4.35 3.64
CA LEU A 158 -5.98 3.76 4.98
C LEU A 158 -5.70 2.26 4.86
N ARG A 159 -4.56 1.86 5.35
CA ARG A 159 -4.06 0.50 5.36
C ARG A 159 -4.32 -0.10 6.75
N LEU A 160 -5.51 -0.68 6.91
CA LEU A 160 -6.02 -1.09 8.21
C LEU A 160 -5.49 -2.47 8.62
N GLY A 161 -4.77 -2.55 9.74
CA GLY A 161 -4.32 -3.81 10.32
C GLY A 161 -3.53 -4.68 9.36
N TRP A 162 -2.50 -4.09 8.77
CA TRP A 162 -1.64 -4.75 7.79
C TRP A 162 -1.00 -6.04 8.33
N GLU A 163 -0.67 -6.97 7.44
CA GLU A 163 -0.01 -8.23 7.74
C GLU A 163 -0.70 -9.10 8.81
N MET A 164 -2.02 -9.01 8.87
CA MET A 164 -2.85 -9.71 9.86
C MET A 164 -2.73 -11.24 9.83
N ASN A 165 -2.24 -11.79 8.73
CA ASN A 165 -2.01 -13.23 8.56
C ASN A 165 -0.71 -13.71 9.23
N GLY A 166 0.17 -12.79 9.64
CA GLY A 166 1.34 -13.05 10.46
C GLY A 166 1.03 -13.18 11.95
N GLY A 167 2.03 -13.55 12.73
CA GLY A 167 1.89 -13.73 14.19
C GLY A 167 2.44 -12.59 15.04
N TRP A 168 2.95 -11.53 14.42
CA TRP A 168 3.79 -10.52 15.07
C TRP A 168 3.06 -9.25 15.52
N TYR A 169 1.82 -9.03 15.08
CA TYR A 169 1.04 -7.86 15.49
C TYR A 169 -0.06 -8.18 16.49
N ALA A 170 -0.44 -7.18 17.30
CA ALA A 170 -1.55 -7.29 18.24
C ALA A 170 -2.89 -7.62 17.55
N TRP A 171 -3.07 -7.23 16.30
CA TRP A 171 -4.26 -7.45 15.47
C TRP A 171 -4.17 -8.68 14.58
N ARG A 172 -3.23 -9.62 14.83
CA ARG A 172 -3.17 -10.88 14.08
C ARG A 172 -4.52 -11.59 14.07
N ALA A 173 -4.91 -12.11 12.92
CA ALA A 173 -6.23 -12.68 12.71
C ALA A 173 -6.28 -14.20 12.84
N SER A 174 -5.15 -14.87 13.13
CA SER A 174 -5.10 -16.33 13.32
C SER A 174 -6.02 -16.77 14.47
N GLY A 175 -6.97 -17.64 14.17
CA GLY A 175 -8.02 -18.07 15.11
C GLY A 175 -9.17 -17.09 15.30
N GLU A 176 -9.09 -15.87 14.75
CA GLU A 176 -10.07 -14.77 14.94
C GLU A 176 -10.39 -14.06 13.60
N ALA A 177 -10.32 -14.79 12.48
CA ALA A 177 -10.50 -14.21 11.14
C ALA A 177 -11.85 -13.48 10.95
N ALA A 178 -12.92 -14.02 11.51
CA ALA A 178 -14.25 -13.39 11.44
C ALA A 178 -14.32 -12.08 12.25
N ASP A 179 -13.69 -12.03 13.41
CA ASP A 179 -13.63 -10.83 14.26
C ASP A 179 -12.76 -9.76 13.60
N PHE A 180 -11.62 -10.12 12.99
CA PHE A 180 -10.81 -9.19 12.21
C PHE A 180 -11.62 -8.58 11.06
N ALA A 181 -12.28 -9.42 10.25
CA ALA A 181 -13.10 -8.94 9.14
C ALA A 181 -14.27 -8.07 9.63
N GLY A 182 -14.90 -8.44 10.74
CA GLY A 182 -15.95 -7.66 11.40
C GLY A 182 -15.44 -6.28 11.86
N TYR A 183 -14.30 -6.25 12.50
CA TYR A 183 -13.69 -5.03 13.00
C TYR A 183 -13.23 -4.10 11.87
N PHE A 184 -12.61 -4.65 10.83
CA PHE A 184 -12.27 -3.89 9.63
C PHE A 184 -13.51 -3.17 9.05
N ARG A 185 -14.63 -3.88 8.89
CA ARG A 185 -15.90 -3.29 8.42
C ARG A 185 -16.42 -2.19 9.34
N GLU A 186 -16.30 -2.38 10.64
CA GLU A 186 -16.76 -1.41 11.64
C GLU A 186 -15.94 -0.11 11.57
N ILE A 187 -14.61 -0.23 11.43
CA ILE A 187 -13.72 0.93 11.24
C ILE A 187 -14.09 1.68 9.97
N VAL A 188 -14.21 0.98 8.83
CA VAL A 188 -14.58 1.61 7.55
C VAL A 188 -15.91 2.35 7.65
N ARG A 189 -16.92 1.73 8.26
CA ARG A 189 -18.24 2.36 8.49
C ARG A 189 -18.11 3.63 9.32
N THR A 190 -17.39 3.56 10.42
CA THR A 190 -17.15 4.67 11.34
C THR A 190 -16.44 5.83 10.64
N MET A 191 -15.35 5.55 9.92
CA MET A 191 -14.58 6.59 9.25
C MET A 191 -15.36 7.22 8.09
N ARG A 192 -16.09 6.43 7.29
CA ARG A 192 -16.95 6.93 6.19
C ARG A 192 -18.11 7.80 6.68
N ALA A 193 -18.53 7.67 7.94
CA ALA A 193 -19.59 8.50 8.52
C ALA A 193 -19.12 9.91 8.92
N VAL A 194 -17.81 10.15 8.99
CA VAL A 194 -17.26 11.47 9.32
C VAL A 194 -17.36 12.40 8.08
N PRO A 195 -17.90 13.62 8.23
CA PRO A 195 -17.93 14.58 7.13
C PRO A 195 -16.54 14.90 6.59
N GLY A 196 -16.40 14.93 5.26
CA GLY A 196 -15.13 15.22 4.59
C GLY A 196 -14.30 13.99 4.18
N THR A 197 -14.75 12.78 4.53
CA THR A 197 -14.00 11.53 4.28
C THR A 197 -14.38 10.80 2.99
N GLN A 198 -15.15 11.43 2.12
CA GLN A 198 -15.70 10.79 0.90
C GLN A 198 -14.64 10.29 -0.08
N LYS A 199 -13.40 10.76 0.06
CA LYS A 199 -12.27 10.34 -0.77
C LYS A 199 -11.34 9.33 -0.08
N PHE A 200 -11.61 8.96 1.18
CA PHE A 200 -10.84 7.91 1.85
C PHE A 200 -10.98 6.60 1.08
N GLN A 201 -9.88 5.88 0.99
CA GLN A 201 -9.83 4.55 0.40
C GLN A 201 -9.18 3.57 1.37
N PHE A 202 -9.66 2.34 1.38
CA PHE A 202 -9.28 1.33 2.35
C PHE A 202 -8.56 0.18 1.67
N CYS A 203 -7.39 -0.16 2.19
CA CYS A 203 -6.54 -1.24 1.71
C CYS A 203 -6.58 -2.42 2.69
N TRP A 204 -6.96 -3.60 2.20
CA TRP A 204 -6.78 -4.87 2.89
C TRP A 204 -5.43 -5.44 2.46
N ASN A 205 -4.53 -5.71 3.42
CA ASN A 205 -3.13 -5.92 3.14
C ASN A 205 -2.50 -7.05 3.98
N PRO A 206 -2.51 -8.28 3.51
CA PRO A 206 -1.72 -9.38 4.09
C PRO A 206 -0.21 -9.28 3.78
N ALA A 207 0.60 -9.96 4.61
CA ALA A 207 1.95 -10.34 4.24
C ALA A 207 1.94 -11.46 3.19
N LEU A 208 2.99 -11.49 2.34
CA LEU A 208 3.16 -12.52 1.31
C LEU A 208 3.28 -13.92 1.91
N GLY A 209 2.75 -14.88 1.19
CA GLY A 209 2.92 -16.30 1.47
C GLY A 209 1.98 -16.84 2.55
N TRP A 210 2.11 -18.15 2.76
CA TRP A 210 1.43 -18.79 3.87
C TRP A 210 2.12 -18.44 5.18
N GLN A 211 1.44 -17.71 6.04
CA GLN A 211 1.94 -17.34 7.37
C GLN A 211 1.30 -18.24 8.46
N GLN A 212 0.37 -17.73 9.24
CA GLN A 212 -0.31 -18.48 10.30
C GLN A 212 -1.58 -19.19 9.80
N PHE A 213 -2.24 -18.66 8.77
CA PHE A 213 -3.50 -19.16 8.21
C PHE A 213 -3.73 -18.58 6.80
N PRO A 214 -4.70 -19.14 6.01
CA PRO A 214 -5.09 -18.59 4.72
C PRO A 214 -5.67 -17.18 4.88
N CYS A 215 -4.99 -16.15 4.35
CA CYS A 215 -5.38 -14.77 4.57
C CYS A 215 -6.76 -14.40 4.02
N ASP A 216 -7.25 -15.08 2.99
CA ASP A 216 -8.59 -14.85 2.43
C ASP A 216 -9.75 -15.15 3.40
N GLN A 217 -9.50 -15.93 4.46
CA GLN A 217 -10.51 -16.15 5.50
C GLN A 217 -10.86 -14.89 6.29
N CYS A 218 -9.99 -13.87 6.32
CA CYS A 218 -10.24 -12.61 6.99
C CYS A 218 -10.55 -11.46 6.02
N TYR A 219 -10.84 -11.74 4.74
CA TYR A 219 -11.24 -10.72 3.78
C TYR A 219 -12.58 -10.09 4.15
N PRO A 220 -12.66 -8.75 4.36
CA PRO A 220 -13.87 -8.12 4.89
C PRO A 220 -15.01 -7.98 3.88
N GLY A 221 -14.76 -8.24 2.60
CA GLY A 221 -15.74 -8.14 1.52
C GLY A 221 -15.54 -6.92 0.62
N ASP A 222 -16.03 -7.04 -0.62
CA ASP A 222 -15.75 -6.09 -1.71
C ASP A 222 -16.27 -4.66 -1.45
N GLU A 223 -17.33 -4.52 -0.69
CA GLU A 223 -17.93 -3.20 -0.37
C GLU A 223 -17.09 -2.39 0.63
N TRP A 224 -16.19 -3.07 1.37
CA TRP A 224 -15.37 -2.50 2.43
C TRP A 224 -13.93 -2.24 2.00
N VAL A 225 -13.50 -2.82 0.88
CA VAL A 225 -12.13 -2.78 0.38
C VAL A 225 -12.08 -2.04 -0.94
N ASP A 226 -11.20 -1.04 -1.04
CA ASP A 226 -10.93 -0.32 -2.28
C ASP A 226 -9.70 -0.89 -2.99
N TYR A 227 -8.71 -1.37 -2.24
CA TYR A 227 -7.46 -1.97 -2.73
C TYR A 227 -7.17 -3.31 -2.06
N ILE A 228 -6.73 -4.28 -2.84
CA ILE A 228 -6.08 -5.48 -2.33
C ILE A 228 -4.58 -5.23 -2.38
N GLY A 229 -3.94 -5.23 -1.21
CA GLY A 229 -2.50 -5.04 -1.04
C GLY A 229 -1.80 -6.34 -0.68
N VAL A 230 -0.49 -6.38 -0.89
CA VAL A 230 0.40 -7.42 -0.37
C VAL A 230 1.80 -6.85 -0.17
N ASP A 231 2.41 -7.16 0.97
CA ASP A 231 3.78 -6.78 1.27
C ASP A 231 4.72 -7.86 0.75
N VAL A 232 5.73 -7.44 -0.04
CA VAL A 232 6.58 -8.35 -0.83
C VAL A 232 8.04 -8.02 -0.63
N TYR A 233 8.74 -8.85 0.13
CA TYR A 233 10.19 -8.74 0.28
C TYR A 233 10.90 -9.88 -0.45
N ASP A 234 12.17 -9.66 -0.79
CA ASP A 234 13.04 -10.68 -1.37
C ASP A 234 13.51 -11.66 -0.28
N ASP A 235 12.53 -12.35 0.31
CA ASP A 235 12.72 -13.31 1.39
C ASP A 235 12.26 -14.70 0.96
N SER A 236 12.99 -15.74 1.38
CA SER A 236 12.57 -17.10 1.12
C SER A 236 13.14 -18.11 2.11
N TRP A 237 12.26 -18.99 2.62
CA TRP A 237 12.61 -20.17 3.43
C TRP A 237 12.41 -21.48 2.65
N ALA A 238 12.13 -21.40 1.34
CA ALA A 238 11.99 -22.56 0.48
C ALA A 238 13.34 -23.26 0.31
N GLN A 239 13.29 -24.58 0.08
CA GLN A 239 14.50 -25.38 -0.08
C GLN A 239 15.34 -24.88 -1.28
N GLN A 240 16.66 -24.89 -1.11
CA GLN A 240 17.62 -24.49 -2.15
C GLN A 240 17.44 -23.04 -2.67
N THR A 241 16.87 -22.17 -1.83
CA THR A 241 16.80 -20.73 -2.05
C THR A 241 17.83 -20.04 -1.15
N TYR A 242 17.41 -19.35 -0.12
CA TYR A 242 18.29 -18.69 0.85
C TYR A 242 18.63 -19.63 2.03
N PRO A 243 19.74 -19.42 2.75
CA PRO A 243 20.73 -18.32 2.60
C PRO A 243 21.65 -18.47 1.39
N LEU A 244 22.14 -17.30 0.91
CA LEU A 244 23.22 -17.21 -0.06
C LEU A 244 24.54 -17.16 0.71
N LYS A 245 25.41 -18.14 0.50
CA LYS A 245 26.70 -18.22 1.19
C LYS A 245 27.80 -17.55 0.37
N ASP A 246 28.83 -17.03 1.02
CA ASP A 246 29.90 -16.30 0.36
C ASP A 246 30.69 -17.16 -0.64
N GLU A 247 30.89 -18.44 -0.31
CA GLU A 247 31.60 -19.40 -1.15
C GLU A 247 30.83 -19.82 -2.42
N MET A 248 29.55 -19.48 -2.57
CA MET A 248 28.77 -19.78 -3.77
C MET A 248 29.20 -18.91 -4.93
N SER A 249 29.25 -19.52 -6.11
CA SER A 249 29.46 -18.78 -7.36
C SER A 249 28.29 -17.81 -7.63
N GLU A 250 28.56 -16.74 -8.37
CA GLU A 250 27.50 -15.80 -8.79
C GLU A 250 26.42 -16.48 -9.63
N LYS A 251 26.77 -17.52 -10.39
CA LYS A 251 25.81 -18.33 -11.14
C LYS A 251 24.86 -19.06 -10.17
N GLU A 252 25.39 -19.71 -9.14
CA GLU A 252 24.58 -20.42 -8.14
C GLU A 252 23.70 -19.45 -7.32
N LYS A 253 24.24 -18.30 -6.90
CA LYS A 253 23.45 -17.26 -6.24
C LYS A 253 22.26 -16.81 -7.10
N LYS A 254 22.51 -16.59 -8.41
CA LYS A 254 21.47 -16.21 -9.35
C LYS A 254 20.40 -17.30 -9.52
N GLU A 255 20.80 -18.57 -9.62
CA GLU A 255 19.86 -19.70 -9.72
C GLU A 255 18.98 -19.83 -8.47
N ARG A 256 19.56 -19.61 -7.26
CA ARG A 256 18.82 -19.61 -5.98
C ARG A 256 17.83 -18.46 -5.89
N ARG A 257 18.22 -17.25 -6.29
CA ARG A 257 17.32 -16.07 -6.38
C ARG A 257 16.18 -16.32 -7.34
N GLN A 258 16.47 -16.89 -8.53
CA GLN A 258 15.43 -17.25 -9.48
C GLN A 258 14.45 -18.26 -8.89
N ARG A 259 14.95 -19.26 -8.16
CA ARG A 259 14.12 -20.24 -7.48
C ARG A 259 13.27 -19.60 -6.37
N ALA A 260 13.85 -18.70 -5.56
CA ALA A 260 13.12 -17.95 -4.54
C ALA A 260 11.95 -17.17 -5.16
N TRP A 261 12.20 -16.51 -6.30
CA TRP A 261 11.16 -15.85 -7.05
C TRP A 261 10.07 -16.81 -7.54
N ASP A 262 10.46 -17.88 -8.24
CA ASP A 262 9.52 -18.77 -8.92
C ASP A 262 8.67 -19.59 -7.93
N GLU A 263 9.27 -20.09 -6.83
CA GLU A 263 8.65 -21.05 -5.94
C GLU A 263 8.08 -20.42 -4.65
N ALA A 264 8.58 -19.28 -4.21
CA ALA A 264 8.13 -18.64 -2.99
C ALA A 264 7.43 -17.30 -3.25
N ILE A 265 8.09 -16.37 -3.96
CA ILE A 265 7.59 -14.99 -4.07
C ILE A 265 6.47 -14.91 -5.11
N TRP A 266 6.72 -15.33 -6.34
CA TRP A 266 5.70 -15.29 -7.39
C TRP A 266 4.72 -16.44 -7.31
N GLY A 267 5.21 -17.67 -7.25
CA GLY A 267 4.43 -18.91 -7.45
C GLY A 267 4.02 -19.65 -6.18
N GLY A 268 4.49 -19.23 -5.01
CA GLY A 268 4.19 -19.88 -3.74
C GLY A 268 2.71 -19.83 -3.32
N ASN A 269 2.36 -20.59 -2.29
CA ASN A 269 1.05 -20.46 -1.66
C ASN A 269 0.85 -19.05 -1.13
N PHE A 270 -0.19 -18.34 -1.59
CA PHE A 270 -0.38 -16.91 -1.35
C PHE A 270 0.80 -16.07 -1.82
N GLY A 271 1.48 -16.48 -2.92
CA GLY A 271 2.47 -15.69 -3.62
C GLY A 271 1.83 -14.56 -4.44
N VAL A 272 2.65 -13.72 -5.05
CA VAL A 272 2.19 -12.55 -5.82
C VAL A 272 1.16 -12.93 -6.90
N ARG A 273 1.35 -14.06 -7.58
CA ARG A 273 0.39 -14.55 -8.59
C ARG A 273 -0.99 -14.80 -7.99
N TRP A 274 -1.04 -15.38 -6.78
CA TRP A 274 -2.31 -15.60 -6.09
C TRP A 274 -3.03 -14.28 -5.81
N PHE A 275 -2.32 -13.22 -5.37
CA PHE A 275 -2.91 -11.91 -5.13
C PHE A 275 -3.40 -11.24 -6.42
N VAL A 276 -2.66 -11.39 -7.54
CA VAL A 276 -3.12 -10.94 -8.86
C VAL A 276 -4.45 -11.60 -9.22
N ASP A 277 -4.58 -12.91 -9.05
CA ASP A 277 -5.79 -13.65 -9.37
C ASP A 277 -6.93 -13.35 -8.39
N PHE A 278 -6.62 -13.19 -7.10
CA PHE A 278 -7.58 -12.80 -6.07
C PHE A 278 -8.13 -11.39 -6.32
N ALA A 279 -7.28 -10.42 -6.63
CA ALA A 279 -7.70 -9.07 -6.99
C ALA A 279 -8.61 -9.04 -8.23
N LYS A 280 -8.29 -9.82 -9.27
CA LYS A 280 -9.15 -10.00 -10.45
C LYS A 280 -10.50 -10.61 -10.11
N LYS A 281 -10.53 -11.67 -9.30
CA LYS A 281 -11.76 -12.34 -8.84
C LYS A 281 -12.69 -11.36 -8.14
N HIS A 282 -12.13 -10.50 -7.28
CA HIS A 282 -12.86 -9.49 -6.52
C HIS A 282 -13.06 -8.17 -7.27
N LYS A 283 -12.55 -8.06 -8.53
CA LYS A 283 -12.62 -6.83 -9.35
C LYS A 283 -12.03 -5.60 -8.64
N LYS A 284 -11.00 -5.80 -7.83
CA LYS A 284 -10.29 -4.75 -7.11
C LYS A 284 -8.94 -4.47 -7.75
N PRO A 285 -8.47 -3.23 -7.72
CA PRO A 285 -7.09 -2.95 -8.08
C PRO A 285 -6.12 -3.56 -7.05
N LEU A 286 -4.96 -4.01 -7.56
CA LEU A 286 -3.86 -4.52 -6.76
C LEU A 286 -2.91 -3.38 -6.41
N CYS A 287 -2.28 -3.48 -5.25
CA CYS A 287 -1.19 -2.60 -4.85
C CYS A 287 -0.11 -3.36 -4.07
N PHE A 288 1.06 -2.78 -3.98
CA PHE A 288 2.17 -3.27 -3.17
C PHE A 288 2.53 -2.19 -2.14
N PRO A 289 1.87 -2.19 -0.96
CA PRO A 289 2.13 -1.18 0.07
C PRO A 289 3.58 -1.21 0.56
N GLU A 290 4.15 -2.39 0.73
CA GLU A 290 5.56 -2.55 1.05
C GLU A 290 6.20 -3.53 0.06
N TRP A 291 7.35 -3.15 -0.49
CA TRP A 291 8.20 -4.10 -1.20
C TRP A 291 9.65 -3.65 -1.19
N GLY A 292 10.57 -4.60 -1.22
CA GLY A 292 11.99 -4.27 -1.21
C GLY A 292 12.91 -5.48 -1.28
N VAL A 293 14.17 -5.23 -1.70
CA VAL A 293 15.27 -6.18 -1.45
C VAL A 293 15.46 -6.34 0.04
N SER A 294 16.06 -7.44 0.47
CA SER A 294 16.16 -7.76 1.89
C SER A 294 17.52 -8.34 2.28
N LYS A 295 18.05 -7.83 3.40
CA LYS A 295 19.14 -8.46 4.15
C LYS A 295 18.66 -8.69 5.57
N ARG A 296 18.38 -9.92 5.92
CA ARG A 296 17.85 -10.34 7.22
C ARG A 296 18.95 -10.90 8.12
N GLU A 297 18.77 -10.78 9.42
CA GLU A 297 19.67 -11.38 10.41
C GLU A 297 19.67 -12.92 10.34
N ASP A 298 18.53 -13.52 9.99
CA ASP A 298 18.38 -14.97 9.80
C ASP A 298 18.92 -15.47 8.44
N CYS A 299 19.51 -14.58 7.65
CA CYS A 299 20.11 -14.84 6.33
C CYS A 299 19.13 -15.32 5.24
N HIS A 300 17.82 -15.20 5.43
CA HIS A 300 16.80 -15.62 4.44
C HIS A 300 16.40 -14.52 3.47
N GLY A 301 17.19 -13.44 3.35
CA GLY A 301 17.05 -12.38 2.35
C GLY A 301 17.94 -12.59 1.13
N GLY A 302 17.50 -12.08 -0.03
CA GLY A 302 18.20 -12.19 -1.33
C GLY A 302 19.43 -11.29 -1.47
N LEU A 303 19.68 -10.41 -0.48
CA LEU A 303 20.78 -9.45 -0.45
C LEU A 303 20.70 -8.41 -1.59
N ASP A 304 21.85 -8.05 -2.19
CA ASP A 304 21.91 -7.09 -3.31
C ASP A 304 21.43 -7.77 -4.59
N ASP A 305 20.08 -7.81 -4.79
CA ASP A 305 19.42 -8.51 -5.89
C ASP A 305 18.78 -7.57 -6.92
N PRO A 306 19.47 -7.19 -7.99
CA PRO A 306 18.89 -6.43 -9.10
C PRO A 306 17.82 -7.22 -9.87
N GLN A 307 17.84 -8.55 -9.82
CA GLN A 307 16.85 -9.39 -10.51
C GLN A 307 15.47 -9.30 -9.83
N PHE A 308 15.44 -9.24 -8.49
CA PHE A 308 14.19 -9.00 -7.75
C PHE A 308 13.55 -7.65 -8.15
N ILE A 309 14.36 -6.58 -8.23
CA ILE A 309 13.89 -5.25 -8.68
C ILE A 309 13.30 -5.34 -10.11
N GLU A 310 13.99 -6.04 -11.02
CA GLU A 310 13.51 -6.23 -12.39
C GLU A 310 12.21 -7.05 -12.45
N ASN A 311 12.08 -8.08 -11.65
CA ASN A 311 10.90 -8.93 -11.58
C ASN A 311 9.70 -8.15 -11.01
N MET A 312 9.88 -7.41 -9.91
CA MET A 312 8.84 -6.55 -9.37
C MET A 312 8.41 -5.47 -10.37
N HIS A 313 9.36 -4.84 -11.07
CA HIS A 313 9.03 -3.89 -12.13
C HIS A 313 8.16 -4.52 -13.22
N LYS A 314 8.47 -5.74 -13.68
CA LYS A 314 7.66 -6.46 -14.67
C LYS A 314 6.24 -6.68 -14.16
N VAL A 315 6.08 -7.10 -12.90
CA VAL A 315 4.78 -7.34 -12.28
C VAL A 315 3.98 -6.03 -12.16
N ILE A 316 4.61 -4.98 -11.66
CA ILE A 316 3.98 -3.67 -11.42
C ILE A 316 3.53 -3.03 -12.73
N MET A 317 4.36 -3.09 -13.78
CA MET A 317 4.09 -2.43 -15.06
C MET A 317 3.22 -3.26 -16.01
N ASP A 318 2.97 -4.53 -15.71
CA ASP A 318 2.04 -5.34 -16.50
C ASP A 318 0.59 -4.93 -16.22
N ARG A 319 -0.03 -4.25 -17.18
CA ARG A 319 -1.41 -3.78 -17.09
C ARG A 319 -2.44 -4.86 -16.79
N ARG A 320 -2.13 -6.12 -17.12
CA ARG A 320 -3.02 -7.25 -16.84
C ARG A 320 -3.15 -7.53 -15.34
N ASN A 321 -2.20 -7.07 -14.53
CA ASN A 321 -2.20 -7.22 -13.08
C ASN A 321 -3.00 -6.12 -12.37
N ASN A 322 -3.38 -5.05 -13.09
CA ASN A 322 -4.13 -3.92 -12.55
C ASN A 322 -3.51 -3.34 -11.27
N VAL A 323 -2.18 -3.25 -11.23
CA VAL A 323 -1.47 -2.55 -10.15
C VAL A 323 -1.69 -1.05 -10.34
N VAL A 324 -2.10 -0.34 -9.28
CA VAL A 324 -2.42 1.09 -9.37
C VAL A 324 -1.48 1.97 -8.57
N TRP A 325 -0.85 1.44 -7.53
CA TRP A 325 0.22 2.09 -6.78
C TRP A 325 1.09 1.05 -6.07
N HIS A 326 2.30 1.45 -5.74
CA HIS A 326 3.26 0.64 -4.98
C HIS A 326 4.18 1.54 -4.17
N CYS A 327 4.64 1.08 -3.00
CA CYS A 327 5.59 1.77 -2.14
C CYS A 327 6.84 0.93 -1.96
N TYR A 328 8.00 1.52 -2.26
CA TYR A 328 9.26 0.91 -1.88
C TYR A 328 9.52 1.15 -0.38
N PHE A 329 9.91 0.10 0.33
CA PHE A 329 10.22 0.16 1.76
C PHE A 329 11.69 0.53 1.95
N ASP A 330 11.99 1.85 1.92
CA ASP A 330 13.35 2.39 1.89
C ASP A 330 13.87 2.67 3.30
N VAL A 331 14.02 1.62 4.09
CA VAL A 331 14.35 1.71 5.51
C VAL A 331 15.32 0.62 5.95
N GLU A 332 16.08 0.93 6.99
CA GLU A 332 16.82 -0.03 7.81
C GLU A 332 15.93 -0.40 8.99
N ALA A 333 15.17 -1.49 8.86
CA ALA A 333 14.24 -1.97 9.88
C ALA A 333 14.94 -2.92 10.88
N GLY A 334 14.30 -3.13 12.03
CA GLY A 334 14.85 -3.98 13.08
C GLY A 334 14.91 -5.48 12.73
N ASP A 335 14.17 -5.92 11.73
CA ASP A 335 14.14 -7.30 11.22
C ASP A 335 14.90 -7.48 9.91
N GLY A 336 15.32 -6.40 9.27
CA GLY A 336 16.06 -6.44 8.02
C GLY A 336 16.39 -5.07 7.44
N HIS A 337 17.32 -5.05 6.50
CA HIS A 337 17.69 -3.86 5.75
C HIS A 337 17.07 -3.91 4.35
N HIS A 338 16.48 -2.80 3.92
CA HIS A 338 15.80 -2.66 2.62
C HIS A 338 16.22 -1.38 1.87
N GLN A 339 17.00 -0.49 2.52
CA GLN A 339 17.28 0.85 2.04
C GLN A 339 18.14 0.86 0.76
N LEU A 340 17.61 1.46 -0.31
CA LEU A 340 18.32 1.69 -1.58
C LEU A 340 18.89 3.11 -1.68
N SER A 341 18.14 4.10 -1.20
CA SER A 341 18.55 5.50 -1.36
C SER A 341 19.70 5.87 -0.42
N PRO A 342 20.58 6.80 -0.83
CA PRO A 342 21.66 7.27 0.05
C PRO A 342 21.11 8.11 1.21
N GLY A 343 21.84 8.19 2.31
CA GLY A 343 21.59 9.14 3.38
C GLY A 343 21.65 10.58 2.86
N LYS A 344 21.00 11.52 3.56
CA LYS A 344 20.87 12.93 3.16
C LYS A 344 22.22 13.62 2.95
N ASP A 345 23.20 13.29 3.74
CA ASP A 345 24.55 13.86 3.72
C ASP A 345 25.49 13.15 2.74
N GLY A 346 25.00 12.10 2.05
CA GLY A 346 25.79 11.26 1.15
C GLY A 346 26.84 10.37 1.84
N THR A 347 26.91 10.41 3.19
CA THR A 347 27.87 9.57 3.96
C THR A 347 27.38 8.15 4.11
N HIS A 348 26.06 7.96 4.19
CA HIS A 348 25.45 6.64 4.23
C HIS A 348 25.22 6.11 2.82
N ARG A 349 25.91 5.03 2.48
CA ARG A 349 25.75 4.33 1.20
C ARG A 349 24.88 3.11 1.43
N THR A 350 23.97 2.85 0.47
CA THR A 350 23.24 1.59 0.48
C THR A 350 24.17 0.38 0.47
N ILE A 351 23.75 -0.68 1.15
CA ILE A 351 24.41 -1.99 1.08
C ILE A 351 23.96 -2.81 -0.16
N PHE A 352 23.06 -2.25 -0.96
CA PHE A 352 22.47 -2.86 -2.16
C PHE A 352 22.79 -2.04 -3.43
N PRO A 353 24.05 -1.82 -3.80
CA PRO A 353 24.41 -0.91 -4.89
C PRO A 353 23.87 -1.35 -6.25
N LYS A 354 23.86 -2.65 -6.56
CA LYS A 354 23.37 -3.17 -7.84
C LYS A 354 21.85 -3.05 -7.95
N ALA A 355 21.14 -3.36 -6.85
CA ALA A 355 19.69 -3.19 -6.79
C ALA A 355 19.28 -1.71 -6.87
N ALA A 356 20.02 -0.81 -6.21
CA ALA A 356 19.80 0.64 -6.30
C ALA A 356 20.00 1.18 -7.73
N GLU A 357 21.07 0.75 -8.41
CA GLU A 357 21.31 1.09 -9.81
C GLU A 357 20.16 0.61 -10.71
N LYS A 358 19.74 -0.65 -10.54
CA LYS A 358 18.63 -1.23 -11.28
C LYS A 358 17.30 -0.52 -10.99
N PHE A 359 17.07 -0.11 -9.74
CA PHE A 359 15.90 0.65 -9.36
C PHE A 359 15.87 2.02 -10.07
N LEU A 360 16.99 2.75 -10.08
CA LEU A 360 17.11 4.02 -10.80
C LEU A 360 16.95 3.86 -12.32
N GLU A 361 17.46 2.78 -12.89
CA GLU A 361 17.27 2.45 -14.32
C GLU A 361 15.79 2.31 -14.67
N LEU A 362 15.02 1.58 -13.84
CA LEU A 362 13.65 1.17 -14.15
C LEU A 362 12.60 2.17 -13.67
N PHE A 363 12.79 2.78 -12.51
CA PHE A 363 11.81 3.66 -11.87
C PHE A 363 12.22 5.13 -11.86
N GLY A 364 13.49 5.46 -12.07
CA GLY A 364 13.96 6.84 -12.09
C GLY A 364 13.47 7.61 -13.33
N SER A 365 13.33 8.94 -13.20
CA SER A 365 12.83 9.80 -14.28
C SER A 365 13.68 9.77 -15.57
N ARG A 366 14.97 9.43 -15.47
CA ARG A 366 15.87 9.26 -16.61
C ARG A 366 15.49 8.06 -17.49
N ALA A 367 14.99 6.97 -16.89
CA ALA A 367 14.49 5.80 -17.60
C ALA A 367 13.29 6.13 -18.49
N ASN A 368 12.41 6.99 -18.03
CA ASN A 368 11.25 7.44 -18.80
C ASN A 368 11.63 8.30 -20.01
N LYS A 369 12.74 9.07 -19.94
CA LYS A 369 13.26 9.88 -21.06
C LYS A 369 13.86 9.01 -22.15
N THR A 370 14.70 8.04 -21.79
CA THR A 370 15.33 7.11 -22.75
C THR A 370 14.32 6.21 -23.44
N ALA A 371 13.26 5.76 -22.75
CA ALA A 371 12.18 4.99 -23.33
C ALA A 371 11.31 5.81 -24.32
N ALA A 372 11.12 7.10 -24.06
CA ALA A 372 10.43 8.02 -24.97
C ALA A 372 11.27 8.34 -26.22
N GLU A 373 12.56 8.58 -26.04
CA GLU A 373 13.51 8.86 -27.15
C GLU A 373 13.74 7.64 -28.05
N GLY A 374 13.77 6.42 -27.47
CA GLY A 374 13.88 5.18 -28.24
C GLY A 374 12.66 4.85 -29.11
N LYS A 375 11.48 5.36 -28.75
CA LYS A 375 10.24 5.22 -29.56
C LYS A 375 10.15 6.25 -30.68
N THR A 376 10.77 7.43 -30.52
CA THR A 376 10.78 8.49 -31.53
C THR A 376 11.78 8.18 -32.64
N ARG A 377 12.83 7.37 -32.39
CA ARG A 377 13.81 6.93 -33.39
C ARG A 377 13.39 5.71 -34.25
N LYS A 378 12.26 5.08 -33.93
CA LYS A 378 11.71 3.92 -34.66
C LYS A 378 10.44 4.24 -35.47
N ARG A 379 10.18 5.50 -35.74
CA ARG A 379 9.08 5.95 -36.63
C ARG A 379 9.65 6.65 -37.87
#